data_ff84cb10fddbbb8439c98dc2e29bfe66
#
_entry.id   ff84cb10fddbbb8439c98dc2e29bfe66
#
_cell.length_a   1.000
_cell.length_b   1.000
_cell.length_c   1.000
_cell.angle_alpha   90.00
_cell.angle_beta   90.00
_cell.angle_gamma   90.00
#
_symmetry.space_group_name_H-M   'P 1'
#
loop_
_entity.id
_entity.type
_entity.pdbx_description
1 polymer ?
#
loop_
_entity_poly.entity_id
_entity_poly.type
_entity_poly.pdbx_seq_one_letter_code
_entity_poly.pdbx_strand_id
1 'polypeptide(L)'
;MKKHTLFHYDDIGLLKPDYYDENGYRFYSYSQLNLFYFISMMKELGMSLDEIKFYLNSRTPEQMEELFTSKINQISNEIKRLKENKRILKSRIDKIQYASEVKIDKIYKEYQEEEYYLRYRDIDIDDPTDKDVYKLFEDNFSKYTSIKGLDTSRYSIITIEEICGEYRYNNEYILKKINKKVNSHKLVVKQKGEYLIGYHKGYYNTIEQTYDKMTIYAKDNNLVIGSNSYTKEILDVLTSNSKEEYLIEIIIELK
;
A
#
# COMPACT_ATOMS: atom_id res chain seq x y z
N MET A 1 29.10 14.76 20.58
CA MET A 1 28.53 16.13 20.70
C MET A 1 29.52 17.15 20.16
N LYS A 2 29.04 18.14 19.38
CA LYS A 2 29.93 19.22 18.88
C LYS A 2 29.84 20.42 19.84
N LYS A 3 30.98 21.00 20.21
CA LYS A 3 31.11 22.19 21.05
C LYS A 3 30.17 23.34 20.60
N HIS A 4 29.97 23.46 19.30
CA HIS A 4 29.07 24.42 18.67
C HIS A 4 27.59 24.31 19.13
N THR A 5 27.11 23.14 19.47
CA THR A 5 25.70 22.93 19.92
C THR A 5 25.46 23.59 21.27
N LEU A 6 26.40 23.46 22.21
CA LEU A 6 26.29 24.12 23.51
C LEU A 6 26.33 25.65 23.39
N PHE A 7 27.17 26.17 22.49
CA PHE A 7 27.22 27.62 22.25
C PHE A 7 25.89 28.13 21.71
N HIS A 8 25.33 27.43 20.72
CA HIS A 8 24.03 27.79 20.19
C HIS A 8 22.93 27.72 21.25
N TYR A 9 22.93 26.72 22.13
CA TYR A 9 21.92 26.60 23.20
C TYR A 9 22.06 27.71 24.25
N ASP A 10 23.27 28.15 24.54
CA ASP A 10 23.54 29.30 25.39
C ASP A 10 23.04 30.61 24.72
N ASP A 11 23.40 30.82 23.45
CA ASP A 11 23.05 32.03 22.68
C ASP A 11 21.53 32.23 22.59
N ILE A 12 20.77 31.13 22.37
CA ILE A 12 19.30 31.18 22.35
C ILE A 12 18.64 31.11 23.74
N GLY A 13 19.45 30.97 24.79
CA GLY A 13 18.98 30.88 26.19
C GLY A 13 18.21 29.59 26.50
N LEU A 14 18.50 28.48 25.78
CA LEU A 14 17.90 27.17 26.01
C LEU A 14 18.64 26.40 27.12
N LEU A 15 19.98 26.45 27.12
CA LEU A 15 20.84 25.87 28.14
C LEU A 15 22.04 26.78 28.36
N LYS A 16 21.95 27.66 29.39
CA LYS A 16 23.03 28.55 29.78
C LYS A 16 24.05 27.79 30.60
N PRO A 17 25.38 28.12 30.53
CA PRO A 17 26.37 27.56 31.43
C PRO A 17 26.10 28.01 32.88
N ASP A 18 26.57 27.26 33.84
CA ASP A 18 26.47 27.56 35.26
C ASP A 18 27.30 28.80 35.62
N TYR A 19 28.49 28.89 35.06
CA TYR A 19 29.33 30.09 35.15
C TYR A 19 30.30 30.20 33.96
N TYR A 20 30.86 31.39 33.79
CA TYR A 20 31.97 31.69 32.89
C TYR A 20 33.21 32.00 33.71
N ASP A 21 34.38 31.47 33.32
CA ASP A 21 35.63 31.87 33.91
C ASP A 21 36.14 33.25 33.43
N GLU A 22 37.25 33.71 33.98
CA GLU A 22 37.85 35.00 33.61
C GLU A 22 38.28 35.08 32.14
N ASN A 23 38.49 33.92 31.50
CA ASN A 23 38.86 33.77 30.07
C ASN A 23 37.64 33.56 29.14
N GLY A 24 36.42 33.57 29.69
CA GLY A 24 35.18 33.37 28.93
C GLY A 24 34.84 31.93 28.64
N TYR A 25 35.52 30.93 29.24
CA TYR A 25 35.16 29.53 29.07
C TYR A 25 33.89 29.21 29.85
N ARG A 26 33.03 28.38 29.20
CA ARG A 26 31.73 27.95 29.69
C ARG A 26 31.88 26.71 30.55
N PHE A 27 31.33 26.75 31.74
CA PHE A 27 31.32 25.61 32.66
C PHE A 27 29.87 25.19 32.92
N TYR A 28 29.64 23.88 32.86
CA TYR A 28 28.32 23.25 33.00
C TYR A 28 28.35 22.30 34.18
N SER A 29 27.32 22.35 35.03
CA SER A 29 27.16 21.43 36.15
C SER A 29 26.63 20.06 35.69
N TYR A 30 26.78 19.04 36.54
CA TYR A 30 26.26 17.71 36.28
C TYR A 30 24.74 17.69 36.05
N SER A 31 23.96 18.52 36.75
CA SER A 31 22.52 18.62 36.55
C SER A 31 22.16 19.15 35.16
N GLN A 32 22.98 20.02 34.60
CA GLN A 32 22.79 20.55 33.25
C GLN A 32 23.06 19.50 32.17
N LEU A 33 23.84 18.46 32.46
CA LEU A 33 24.01 17.31 31.57
C LEU A 33 22.69 16.57 31.35
N ASN A 34 21.87 16.40 32.38
CA ASN A 34 20.53 15.81 32.27
C ASN A 34 19.59 16.68 31.40
N LEU A 35 19.65 17.99 31.54
CA LEU A 35 18.89 18.91 30.66
C LEU A 35 19.34 18.79 29.20
N PHE A 36 20.65 18.67 28.98
CA PHE A 36 21.17 18.47 27.65
C PHE A 36 20.67 17.16 27.01
N TYR A 37 20.68 16.05 27.73
CA TYR A 37 20.14 14.78 27.25
C TYR A 37 18.63 14.89 26.97
N PHE A 38 17.88 15.54 27.84
CA PHE A 38 16.45 15.80 27.60
C PHE A 38 16.23 16.61 26.33
N ILE A 39 16.96 17.72 26.13
CA ILE A 39 16.87 18.54 24.92
C ILE A 39 17.18 17.69 23.68
N SER A 40 18.25 16.89 23.72
CA SER A 40 18.66 16.04 22.61
C SER A 40 17.58 15.01 22.26
N MET A 41 17.01 14.34 23.28
CA MET A 41 15.93 13.37 23.09
C MET A 41 14.68 14.02 22.51
N MET A 42 14.27 15.19 23.00
CA MET A 42 13.08 15.88 22.48
C MET A 42 13.28 16.34 21.03
N LYS A 43 14.50 16.76 20.67
CA LYS A 43 14.83 17.07 19.27
C LYS A 43 14.73 15.85 18.36
N GLU A 44 15.24 14.70 18.77
CA GLU A 44 15.12 13.45 18.03
C GLU A 44 13.65 13.04 17.84
N LEU A 45 12.79 13.39 18.82
CA LEU A 45 11.34 13.19 18.77
C LEU A 45 10.60 14.31 18.00
N GLY A 46 11.34 15.17 17.28
CA GLY A 46 10.79 16.16 16.36
C GLY A 46 10.30 17.45 17.01
N MET A 47 10.64 17.74 18.27
CA MET A 47 10.33 19.04 18.87
C MET A 47 11.29 20.12 18.37
N SER A 48 10.75 21.31 18.12
CA SER A 48 11.55 22.51 17.86
C SER A 48 12.26 22.98 19.13
N LEU A 49 13.34 23.74 18.98
CA LEU A 49 14.04 24.30 20.14
C LEU A 49 13.17 25.27 20.94
N ASP A 50 12.25 25.98 20.28
CA ASP A 50 11.32 26.89 20.93
C ASP A 50 10.28 26.16 21.79
N GLU A 51 9.73 25.04 21.28
CA GLU A 51 8.82 24.19 22.06
C GLU A 51 9.52 23.59 23.29
N ILE A 52 10.78 23.13 23.12
CA ILE A 52 11.57 22.60 24.22
C ILE A 52 11.84 23.70 25.25
N LYS A 53 12.22 24.89 24.79
CA LYS A 53 12.47 26.05 25.68
C LYS A 53 11.21 26.46 26.45
N PHE A 54 10.07 26.52 25.77
CA PHE A 54 8.78 26.82 26.41
C PHE A 54 8.46 25.79 27.51
N TYR A 55 8.60 24.51 27.22
CA TYR A 55 8.40 23.43 28.20
C TYR A 55 9.36 23.58 29.41
N LEU A 56 10.66 23.77 29.16
CA LEU A 56 11.66 23.88 30.23
C LEU A 56 11.41 25.04 31.17
N ASN A 57 10.78 26.12 30.70
CA ASN A 57 10.46 27.30 31.53
C ASN A 57 9.26 27.09 32.46
N SER A 58 8.34 26.21 32.12
CA SER A 58 7.09 25.98 32.85
C SER A 58 6.92 24.55 33.37
N ARG A 59 7.97 23.73 33.29
CA ARG A 59 7.92 22.29 33.57
C ARG A 59 7.39 21.96 34.96
N THR A 60 6.44 21.02 34.98
CA THR A 60 5.96 20.32 36.18
C THR A 60 5.96 18.82 35.94
N PRO A 61 5.86 17.98 36.98
CA PRO A 61 5.73 16.53 36.81
C PRO A 61 4.53 16.17 35.91
N GLU A 62 3.40 16.84 36.07
CA GLU A 62 2.17 16.61 35.30
C GLU A 62 2.38 16.94 33.82
N GLN A 63 3.00 18.07 33.50
CA GLN A 63 3.32 18.47 32.14
C GLN A 63 4.32 17.51 31.48
N MET A 64 5.26 16.95 32.27
CA MET A 64 6.18 15.95 31.78
C MET A 64 5.48 14.64 31.41
N GLU A 65 4.54 14.20 32.25
CA GLU A 65 3.72 13.01 31.99
C GLU A 65 2.87 13.19 30.72
N GLU A 66 2.20 14.33 30.59
CA GLU A 66 1.41 14.67 29.39
C GLU A 66 2.28 14.69 28.12
N LEU A 67 3.43 15.35 28.16
CA LEU A 67 4.37 15.42 27.05
C LEU A 67 4.84 14.03 26.62
N PHE A 68 5.27 13.20 27.58
CA PHE A 68 5.77 11.85 27.29
C PHE A 68 4.65 10.95 26.77
N THR A 69 3.45 11.03 27.36
CA THR A 69 2.28 10.28 26.87
C THR A 69 1.94 10.67 25.43
N SER A 70 1.95 11.95 25.12
CA SER A 70 1.74 12.45 23.75
C SER A 70 2.81 11.89 22.79
N LYS A 71 4.09 11.94 23.17
CA LYS A 71 5.19 11.40 22.35
C LYS A 71 5.10 9.89 22.15
N ILE A 72 4.75 9.12 23.18
CA ILE A 72 4.51 7.68 23.10
C ILE A 72 3.40 7.37 22.07
N ASN A 73 2.30 8.14 22.09
CA ASN A 73 1.21 7.98 21.14
C ASN A 73 1.65 8.30 19.69
N GLN A 74 2.43 9.36 19.49
CA GLN A 74 2.99 9.72 18.19
C GLN A 74 3.90 8.60 17.65
N ILE A 75 4.83 8.10 18.48
CA ILE A 75 5.72 6.98 18.12
C ILE A 75 4.92 5.71 17.80
N SER A 76 3.90 5.40 18.58
CA SER A 76 3.05 4.23 18.38
C SER A 76 2.33 4.28 17.03
N ASN A 77 1.82 5.46 16.66
CA ASN A 77 1.18 5.68 15.37
C ASN A 77 2.19 5.55 14.21
N GLU A 78 3.40 6.08 14.38
CA GLU A 78 4.45 5.97 13.38
C GLU A 78 4.92 4.52 13.20
N ILE A 79 5.10 3.76 14.28
CA ILE A 79 5.40 2.32 14.22
C ILE A 79 4.31 1.57 13.44
N LYS A 80 3.03 1.87 13.71
CA LYS A 80 1.91 1.26 12.98
C LYS A 80 1.98 1.58 11.48
N ARG A 81 2.27 2.84 11.13
CA ARG A 81 2.44 3.29 9.76
C ARG A 81 3.59 2.58 9.06
N LEU A 82 4.75 2.50 9.71
CA LEU A 82 5.95 1.85 9.16
C LEU A 82 5.76 0.33 8.99
N LYS A 83 5.08 -0.34 9.93
CA LYS A 83 4.73 -1.76 9.81
C LYS A 83 3.84 -2.02 8.60
N GLU A 84 2.84 -1.17 8.36
CA GLU A 84 1.98 -1.29 7.19
C GLU A 84 2.75 -1.04 5.88
N ASN A 85 3.61 -0.02 5.84
CA ASN A 85 4.48 0.25 4.71
C ASN A 85 5.39 -0.95 4.39
N LYS A 86 6.00 -1.55 5.43
CA LYS A 86 6.82 -2.76 5.27
C LYS A 86 6.02 -3.92 4.69
N ARG A 87 4.77 -4.13 5.15
CA ARG A 87 3.88 -5.18 4.63
C ARG A 87 3.61 -4.99 3.14
N ILE A 88 3.31 -3.75 2.74
CA ILE A 88 3.02 -3.41 1.33
C ILE A 88 4.24 -3.66 0.44
N LEU A 89 5.42 -3.18 0.85
CA LEU A 89 6.65 -3.40 0.10
C LEU A 89 6.98 -4.90 -0.03
N LYS A 90 6.79 -5.66 1.05
CA LYS A 90 7.00 -7.11 1.01
C LYS A 90 6.03 -7.78 0.03
N SER A 91 4.74 -7.42 0.06
CA SER A 91 3.74 -7.94 -0.89
C SER A 91 4.14 -7.69 -2.35
N ARG A 92 4.74 -6.53 -2.66
CA ARG A 92 5.25 -6.23 -4.00
C ARG A 92 6.43 -7.11 -4.41
N ILE A 93 7.37 -7.32 -3.47
CA ILE A 93 8.50 -8.24 -3.71
C ILE A 93 7.99 -9.66 -3.97
N ASP A 94 7.06 -10.15 -3.14
CA ASP A 94 6.48 -11.49 -3.28
C ASP A 94 5.82 -11.67 -4.66
N LYS A 95 5.15 -10.63 -5.20
CA LYS A 95 4.56 -10.65 -6.55
C LYS A 95 5.62 -10.73 -7.66
N ILE A 96 6.70 -9.96 -7.55
CA ILE A 96 7.79 -9.97 -8.53
C ILE A 96 8.45 -11.36 -8.54
N GLN A 97 8.67 -11.94 -7.36
CA GLN A 97 9.22 -13.30 -7.24
C GLN A 97 8.26 -14.32 -7.84
N TYR A 98 6.98 -14.26 -7.50
CA TYR A 98 5.96 -15.12 -8.09
C TYR A 98 5.94 -15.01 -9.61
N ALA A 99 5.99 -13.80 -10.18
CA ALA A 99 6.03 -13.58 -11.62
C ALA A 99 7.22 -14.27 -12.30
N SER A 100 8.37 -14.37 -11.62
CA SER A 100 9.56 -15.03 -12.17
C SER A 100 9.44 -16.55 -12.22
N GLU A 101 8.53 -17.13 -11.44
CA GLU A 101 8.28 -18.59 -11.39
C GLU A 101 7.13 -19.01 -12.30
N VAL A 102 6.31 -18.06 -12.75
CA VAL A 102 5.14 -18.32 -13.60
C VAL A 102 5.56 -18.82 -14.99
N LYS A 103 4.93 -19.90 -15.44
CA LYS A 103 5.03 -20.39 -16.82
C LYS A 103 3.86 -19.83 -17.62
N ILE A 104 4.12 -18.82 -18.43
CA ILE A 104 3.11 -18.03 -19.16
C ILE A 104 2.22 -18.90 -20.06
N ASP A 105 2.79 -19.94 -20.70
CA ASP A 105 2.05 -20.82 -21.61
C ASP A 105 1.31 -21.96 -20.91
N LYS A 106 1.37 -22.02 -19.58
CA LYS A 106 0.73 -23.08 -18.82
C LYS A 106 -0.70 -22.69 -18.46
N ILE A 107 -1.66 -23.51 -18.87
CA ILE A 107 -3.04 -23.46 -18.41
C ILE A 107 -3.26 -24.68 -17.52
N TYR A 108 -3.87 -24.49 -16.35
CA TYR A 108 -4.08 -25.57 -15.40
C TYR A 108 -5.31 -25.33 -14.53
N LYS A 109 -5.81 -26.42 -13.95
CA LYS A 109 -6.94 -26.39 -13.02
C LYS A 109 -6.42 -26.32 -11.59
N GLU A 110 -7.04 -25.47 -10.77
CA GLU A 110 -6.70 -25.25 -9.36
C GLU A 110 -7.97 -25.05 -8.54
N TYR A 111 -8.01 -25.66 -7.35
CA TYR A 111 -9.04 -25.38 -6.38
C TYR A 111 -8.67 -24.11 -5.61
N GLN A 112 -9.59 -23.15 -5.53
CA GLN A 112 -9.39 -21.91 -4.82
C GLN A 112 -10.43 -21.71 -3.73
N GLU A 113 -10.01 -21.06 -2.66
CA GLU A 113 -10.88 -20.71 -1.53
C GLU A 113 -11.77 -19.50 -1.83
N GLU A 114 -12.79 -19.31 -0.99
CA GLU A 114 -13.68 -18.18 -1.07
C GLU A 114 -12.94 -16.88 -0.82
N GLU A 115 -13.17 -15.90 -1.68
CA GLU A 115 -12.57 -14.58 -1.58
C GLU A 115 -13.62 -13.48 -1.68
N TYR A 116 -13.37 -12.36 -1.00
CA TYR A 116 -14.27 -11.23 -0.94
C TYR A 116 -13.68 -10.01 -1.59
N TYR A 117 -14.51 -9.32 -2.37
CA TYR A 117 -14.15 -8.11 -3.08
C TYR A 117 -15.23 -7.06 -2.94
N LEU A 118 -14.86 -5.79 -3.01
CA LEU A 118 -15.79 -4.69 -3.22
C LEU A 118 -15.67 -4.21 -4.67
N ARG A 119 -16.78 -4.17 -5.36
CA ARG A 119 -16.89 -3.54 -6.68
C ARG A 119 -16.68 -2.04 -6.55
N TYR A 120 -15.66 -1.53 -7.22
CA TYR A 120 -15.27 -0.14 -7.03
C TYR A 120 -15.96 0.76 -8.03
N ARG A 121 -16.09 0.34 -9.31
CA ARG A 121 -16.81 1.07 -10.37
C ARG A 121 -16.89 0.27 -11.67
N ASP A 122 -17.89 0.67 -12.48
CA ASP A 122 -17.93 0.46 -13.92
C ASP A 122 -17.03 1.56 -14.52
N ILE A 123 -15.86 1.22 -15.04
CA ILE A 123 -14.96 2.18 -15.69
C ILE A 123 -14.78 1.70 -17.11
N ASP A 124 -15.06 2.57 -18.06
CA ASP A 124 -14.57 2.41 -19.42
C ASP A 124 -13.07 2.74 -19.42
N ILE A 125 -12.24 1.67 -19.43
CA ILE A 125 -10.79 1.78 -19.27
C ILE A 125 -10.13 2.29 -20.54
N ASP A 126 -10.79 2.17 -21.67
CA ASP A 126 -10.26 2.55 -22.98
C ASP A 126 -10.50 4.03 -23.29
N ASP A 127 -11.30 4.75 -22.49
CA ASP A 127 -11.48 6.19 -22.63
C ASP A 127 -10.60 6.98 -21.61
N PRO A 128 -9.41 7.45 -22.03
CA PRO A 128 -8.56 8.27 -21.16
C PRO A 128 -9.16 9.65 -20.84
N THR A 129 -10.28 10.01 -21.51
CA THR A 129 -11.01 11.26 -21.26
C THR A 129 -12.14 11.07 -20.27
N ASP A 130 -12.36 9.85 -19.77
CA ASP A 130 -13.39 9.58 -18.79
C ASP A 130 -13.15 10.42 -17.53
N LYS A 131 -14.05 11.38 -17.30
CA LYS A 131 -14.07 12.24 -16.11
C LYS A 131 -14.12 11.44 -14.81
N ASP A 132 -14.50 10.18 -14.88
CA ASP A 132 -14.57 9.28 -13.76
C ASP A 132 -13.20 8.69 -13.38
N VAL A 133 -12.27 8.55 -14.32
CA VAL A 133 -10.86 8.28 -14.02
C VAL A 133 -10.26 9.45 -13.23
N TYR A 134 -10.57 10.68 -13.62
CA TYR A 134 -10.15 11.88 -12.90
C TYR A 134 -10.70 11.92 -11.46
N LYS A 135 -11.97 11.57 -11.27
CA LYS A 135 -12.61 11.44 -9.95
C LYS A 135 -12.00 10.32 -9.10
N LEU A 136 -11.57 9.22 -9.71
CA LEU A 136 -10.80 8.18 -9.01
C LEU A 136 -9.49 8.73 -8.48
N PHE A 137 -8.79 9.56 -9.25
CA PHE A 137 -7.59 10.25 -8.78
C PHE A 137 -7.93 11.22 -7.64
N GLU A 138 -8.97 12.05 -7.75
CA GLU A 138 -9.38 13.00 -6.70
C GLU A 138 -9.83 12.29 -5.41
N ASP A 139 -10.72 11.30 -5.50
CA ASP A 139 -11.23 10.54 -4.35
C ASP A 139 -10.13 9.71 -3.67
N ASN A 140 -9.13 9.28 -4.41
CA ASN A 140 -7.98 8.53 -3.89
C ASN A 140 -6.85 9.46 -3.44
N PHE A 141 -6.61 10.58 -4.09
CA PHE A 141 -5.53 11.50 -3.74
C PHE A 141 -5.75 12.14 -2.36
N SER A 142 -6.98 12.46 -1.99
CA SER A 142 -7.31 13.00 -0.66
C SER A 142 -7.24 11.94 0.47
N LYS A 143 -7.40 10.65 0.15
CA LYS A 143 -7.40 9.54 1.13
C LYS A 143 -6.08 8.77 1.19
N TYR A 144 -5.20 8.89 0.20
CA TYR A 144 -4.02 8.04 0.02
C TYR A 144 -2.73 8.84 -0.16
N THR A 145 -2.48 9.82 0.71
CA THR A 145 -1.16 10.48 0.81
C THR A 145 -0.07 9.56 1.39
N SER A 146 -0.33 8.27 1.50
CA SER A 146 0.59 7.28 2.05
C SER A 146 0.77 6.11 1.09
N ILE A 147 1.84 5.34 1.31
CA ILE A 147 2.20 4.08 0.62
C ILE A 147 1.01 3.09 0.47
N LYS A 148 -0.10 3.27 1.17
CA LYS A 148 -1.33 2.47 1.02
C LYS A 148 -1.85 2.41 -0.43
N GLY A 149 -1.60 3.45 -1.23
CA GLY A 149 -1.88 3.44 -2.66
C GLY A 149 -1.04 2.46 -3.48
N LEU A 150 0.11 2.00 -2.96
CA LEU A 150 0.96 1.03 -3.66
C LEU A 150 0.48 -0.43 -3.56
N ASP A 151 -0.48 -0.73 -2.68
CA ASP A 151 -1.08 -2.08 -2.56
C ASP A 151 -2.27 -2.28 -3.51
N THR A 152 -2.44 -1.42 -4.48
CA THR A 152 -3.48 -1.53 -5.49
C THR A 152 -3.08 -2.52 -6.58
N SER A 153 -3.08 -3.83 -6.23
CA SER A 153 -3.25 -4.81 -7.32
C SER A 153 -4.61 -4.56 -7.92
N ARG A 154 -4.63 -4.31 -9.21
CA ARG A 154 -5.88 -4.28 -9.93
C ARG A 154 -6.42 -5.70 -10.00
N TYR A 155 -7.61 -5.87 -9.48
CA TYR A 155 -8.44 -7.04 -9.71
C TYR A 155 -9.60 -6.58 -10.56
N SER A 156 -10.04 -7.40 -11.50
CA SER A 156 -11.29 -7.17 -12.20
C SER A 156 -12.11 -8.44 -12.33
N ILE A 157 -13.38 -8.29 -12.58
CA ILE A 157 -14.30 -9.36 -12.91
C ILE A 157 -14.90 -9.10 -14.27
N ILE A 158 -14.86 -10.14 -15.11
CA ILE A 158 -15.42 -10.15 -16.45
C ILE A 158 -16.49 -11.22 -16.48
N THR A 159 -17.66 -10.89 -16.99
CA THR A 159 -18.73 -11.86 -17.22
C THR A 159 -18.51 -12.56 -18.54
N ILE A 160 -18.54 -13.89 -18.53
CA ILE A 160 -18.40 -14.74 -19.71
C ILE A 160 -19.79 -15.24 -20.11
N GLU A 161 -20.18 -14.98 -21.33
CA GLU A 161 -21.41 -15.50 -21.94
C GLU A 161 -21.06 -16.40 -23.11
N GLU A 162 -21.65 -17.59 -23.16
CA GLU A 162 -21.55 -18.46 -24.32
C GLU A 162 -22.75 -18.21 -25.24
N ILE A 163 -22.49 -17.73 -26.46
CA ILE A 163 -23.51 -17.46 -27.47
C ILE A 163 -23.16 -18.26 -28.73
N CYS A 164 -23.99 -19.24 -29.06
CA CYS A 164 -23.80 -20.09 -30.27
C CYS A 164 -22.43 -20.79 -30.32
N GLY A 165 -21.88 -21.17 -29.19
CA GLY A 165 -20.59 -21.85 -29.11
C GLY A 165 -19.36 -20.94 -29.11
N GLU A 166 -19.59 -19.64 -29.19
CA GLU A 166 -18.57 -18.59 -29.01
C GLU A 166 -18.70 -17.93 -27.64
N TYR A 167 -17.56 -17.63 -27.00
CA TYR A 167 -17.54 -16.92 -25.74
C TYR A 167 -17.41 -15.42 -25.97
N ARG A 168 -18.26 -14.65 -25.27
CA ARG A 168 -18.21 -13.20 -25.23
C ARG A 168 -17.88 -12.74 -23.83
N TYR A 169 -17.03 -11.71 -23.73
CA TYR A 169 -16.53 -11.15 -22.48
C TYR A 169 -17.15 -9.76 -22.30
N ASN A 170 -18.06 -9.65 -21.32
CA ASN A 170 -18.81 -8.43 -21.08
C ASN A 170 -18.57 -7.90 -19.65
N ASN A 171 -18.70 -6.60 -19.48
CA ASN A 171 -18.77 -5.91 -18.19
C ASN A 171 -17.57 -6.11 -17.28
N GLU A 172 -16.48 -5.39 -17.55
CA GLU A 172 -15.36 -5.33 -16.64
C GLU A 172 -15.64 -4.40 -15.46
N TYR A 173 -15.55 -4.94 -14.23
CA TYR A 173 -15.61 -4.15 -13.01
C TYR A 173 -14.28 -4.21 -12.28
N ILE A 174 -13.78 -3.06 -11.83
CA ILE A 174 -12.61 -3.04 -10.95
C ILE A 174 -13.02 -3.46 -9.55
N LEU A 175 -12.24 -4.37 -8.98
CA LEU A 175 -12.45 -4.98 -7.69
C LEU A 175 -11.34 -4.59 -6.69
N LYS A 176 -11.73 -4.38 -5.45
CA LYS A 176 -10.81 -4.25 -4.32
C LYS A 176 -10.94 -5.46 -3.41
N LYS A 177 -9.90 -6.25 -3.26
CA LYS A 177 -9.88 -7.40 -2.35
C LYS A 177 -10.02 -6.94 -0.90
N ILE A 178 -10.85 -7.63 -0.12
CA ILE A 178 -11.06 -7.39 1.31
C ILE A 178 -10.88 -8.69 2.10
N ASN A 179 -10.45 -8.58 3.36
CA ASN A 179 -10.07 -9.76 4.17
C ASN A 179 -11.27 -10.49 4.80
N LYS A 180 -12.46 -9.90 4.76
CA LYS A 180 -13.66 -10.49 5.36
C LYS A 180 -14.92 -9.99 4.68
N LYS A 181 -15.97 -10.82 4.71
CA LYS A 181 -17.29 -10.48 4.22
C LYS A 181 -17.85 -9.25 4.92
N VAL A 182 -18.44 -8.34 4.15
CA VAL A 182 -19.12 -7.13 4.64
C VAL A 182 -20.54 -7.08 4.09
N ASN A 183 -21.44 -6.44 4.82
CA ASN A 183 -22.80 -6.21 4.34
C ASN A 183 -22.81 -4.96 3.42
N SER A 184 -22.67 -5.18 2.13
CA SER A 184 -22.68 -4.11 1.11
C SER A 184 -23.25 -4.64 -0.19
N HIS A 185 -24.05 -3.80 -0.88
CA HIS A 185 -24.55 -4.09 -2.24
C HIS A 185 -23.42 -4.14 -3.29
N LYS A 186 -22.23 -3.66 -2.94
CA LYS A 186 -21.03 -3.71 -3.79
C LYS A 186 -20.18 -4.96 -3.53
N LEU A 187 -20.61 -5.84 -2.62
CA LEU A 187 -19.87 -7.05 -2.31
C LEU A 187 -19.92 -8.00 -3.51
N VAL A 188 -18.75 -8.45 -3.94
CA VAL A 188 -18.56 -9.56 -4.87
C VAL A 188 -17.89 -10.69 -4.10
N VAL A 189 -18.46 -11.87 -4.19
CA VAL A 189 -17.94 -13.09 -3.56
C VAL A 189 -17.47 -14.01 -4.66
N LYS A 190 -16.16 -14.24 -4.73
CA LYS A 190 -15.60 -15.32 -5.52
C LYS A 190 -15.79 -16.60 -4.71
N GLN A 191 -16.62 -17.47 -5.21
CA GLN A 191 -16.95 -18.72 -4.51
C GLN A 191 -15.74 -19.64 -4.44
N LYS A 192 -15.67 -20.48 -3.41
CA LYS A 192 -14.71 -21.58 -3.38
C LYS A 192 -15.07 -22.61 -4.46
N GLY A 193 -14.09 -23.16 -5.13
CA GLY A 193 -14.33 -24.14 -6.18
C GLY A 193 -13.12 -24.34 -7.07
N GLU A 194 -13.34 -25.06 -8.17
CA GLU A 194 -12.34 -25.30 -9.19
C GLU A 194 -12.31 -24.14 -10.18
N TYR A 195 -11.11 -23.72 -10.52
CA TYR A 195 -10.86 -22.61 -11.47
C TYR A 195 -9.81 -23.02 -12.49
N LEU A 196 -9.97 -22.52 -13.70
CA LEU A 196 -8.96 -22.60 -14.75
C LEU A 196 -8.06 -21.38 -14.64
N ILE A 197 -6.76 -21.61 -14.51
CA ILE A 197 -5.75 -20.55 -14.34
C ILE A 197 -4.91 -20.45 -15.61
N GLY A 198 -4.72 -19.22 -16.06
CA GLY A 198 -3.82 -18.88 -17.16
C GLY A 198 -3.16 -17.53 -16.93
N TYR A 199 -2.11 -17.26 -17.70
CA TYR A 199 -1.35 -16.02 -17.59
C TYR A 199 -1.27 -15.31 -18.92
N HIS A 200 -1.57 -14.03 -18.92
CA HIS A 200 -1.42 -13.16 -20.08
C HIS A 200 -0.21 -12.25 -19.89
N LYS A 201 0.73 -12.31 -20.83
CA LYS A 201 1.83 -11.36 -20.93
C LYS A 201 1.45 -10.29 -21.93
N GLY A 202 1.31 -9.05 -21.48
CA GLY A 202 0.84 -7.91 -22.26
C GLY A 202 -0.22 -7.09 -21.54
N TYR A 203 -0.83 -6.18 -22.27
CA TYR A 203 -1.88 -5.32 -21.76
C TYR A 203 -3.28 -5.84 -22.10
N TYR A 204 -4.31 -5.26 -21.51
CA TYR A 204 -5.70 -5.71 -21.67
C TYR A 204 -6.21 -5.74 -23.11
N ASN A 205 -5.67 -4.90 -24.00
CA ASN A 205 -6.05 -4.88 -25.43
C ASN A 205 -5.69 -6.16 -26.20
N THR A 206 -4.88 -7.02 -25.61
CA THR A 206 -4.48 -8.32 -26.22
C THR A 206 -4.92 -9.52 -25.36
N ILE A 207 -5.63 -9.28 -24.27
CA ILE A 207 -5.98 -10.32 -23.28
C ILE A 207 -6.92 -11.39 -23.87
N GLU A 208 -7.76 -11.04 -24.86
CA GLU A 208 -8.66 -11.96 -25.55
C GLU A 208 -7.93 -13.18 -26.13
N GLN A 209 -6.71 -12.98 -26.66
CA GLN A 209 -5.89 -14.08 -27.19
C GLN A 209 -5.60 -15.16 -26.14
N THR A 210 -5.50 -14.78 -24.86
CA THR A 210 -5.28 -15.73 -23.77
C THR A 210 -6.59 -16.38 -23.34
N TYR A 211 -7.68 -15.63 -23.34
CA TYR A 211 -9.02 -16.20 -23.13
C TYR A 211 -9.35 -17.27 -24.17
N ASP A 212 -9.06 -17.03 -25.46
CA ASP A 212 -9.27 -17.99 -26.53
C ASP A 212 -8.48 -19.28 -26.29
N LYS A 213 -7.20 -19.16 -25.90
CA LYS A 213 -6.39 -20.34 -25.54
C LYS A 213 -6.98 -21.12 -24.37
N MET A 214 -7.46 -20.39 -23.34
CA MET A 214 -8.05 -21.02 -22.15
C MET A 214 -9.37 -21.70 -22.46
N THR A 215 -10.21 -21.13 -23.32
CA THR A 215 -11.48 -21.73 -23.72
C THR A 215 -11.28 -22.95 -24.61
N ILE A 216 -10.29 -22.93 -25.53
CA ILE A 216 -9.89 -24.11 -26.30
C ILE A 216 -9.41 -25.23 -25.37
N TYR A 217 -8.53 -24.89 -24.42
CA TYR A 217 -8.04 -25.86 -23.42
C TYR A 217 -9.19 -26.48 -22.63
N ALA A 218 -10.17 -25.68 -22.21
CA ALA A 218 -11.33 -26.16 -21.48
C ALA A 218 -12.15 -27.15 -22.31
N LYS A 219 -12.42 -26.83 -23.60
CA LYS A 219 -13.11 -27.73 -24.55
C LYS A 219 -12.37 -29.04 -24.72
N ASP A 220 -11.06 -28.99 -24.96
CA ASP A 220 -10.22 -30.19 -25.19
C ASP A 220 -10.13 -31.11 -23.95
N ASN A 221 -10.32 -30.55 -22.76
CA ASN A 221 -10.29 -31.28 -21.49
C ASN A 221 -11.69 -31.56 -20.91
N ASN A 222 -12.77 -31.33 -21.67
CA ASN A 222 -14.16 -31.50 -21.23
C ASN A 222 -14.50 -30.71 -19.94
N LEU A 223 -13.94 -29.54 -19.78
CA LEU A 223 -14.22 -28.64 -18.67
C LEU A 223 -15.35 -27.67 -19.07
N VAL A 224 -16.28 -27.44 -18.14
CA VAL A 224 -17.39 -26.51 -18.35
C VAL A 224 -17.08 -25.20 -17.69
N ILE A 225 -16.92 -24.16 -18.49
CA ILE A 225 -16.65 -22.79 -18.03
C ILE A 225 -17.89 -22.21 -17.34
N GLY A 226 -17.69 -21.51 -16.23
CA GLY A 226 -18.69 -20.75 -15.51
C GLY A 226 -18.92 -19.36 -16.12
N SER A 227 -19.70 -18.54 -15.44
CA SER A 227 -20.07 -17.22 -15.94
C SER A 227 -19.10 -16.11 -15.54
N ASN A 228 -18.16 -16.38 -14.66
CA ASN A 228 -17.25 -15.38 -14.12
C ASN A 228 -15.80 -15.69 -14.42
N SER A 229 -15.07 -14.65 -14.80
CA SER A 229 -13.62 -14.65 -14.85
C SER A 229 -13.10 -13.51 -13.97
N TYR A 230 -12.05 -13.78 -13.25
CA TYR A 230 -11.34 -12.78 -12.44
C TYR A 230 -9.97 -12.56 -13.03
N THR A 231 -9.52 -11.32 -13.05
CA THR A 231 -8.15 -10.99 -13.43
C THR A 231 -7.42 -10.36 -12.25
N LYS A 232 -6.10 -10.54 -12.21
CA LYS A 232 -5.23 -9.95 -11.19
C LYS A 232 -3.93 -9.52 -11.84
N GLU A 233 -3.64 -8.23 -11.77
CA GLU A 233 -2.33 -7.72 -12.21
C GLU A 233 -1.24 -8.18 -11.25
N ILE A 234 -0.24 -8.88 -11.78
CA ILE A 234 0.95 -9.33 -11.06
C ILE A 234 2.10 -8.35 -11.32
N LEU A 235 2.40 -8.10 -12.60
CA LEU A 235 3.30 -7.04 -13.03
C LEU A 235 2.51 -5.95 -13.73
N ASP A 236 2.76 -4.72 -13.36
CA ASP A 236 1.97 -3.54 -13.75
C ASP A 236 2.88 -2.35 -14.11
N VAL A 237 2.29 -1.18 -14.27
CA VAL A 237 2.97 0.10 -14.55
C VAL A 237 4.07 0.45 -13.55
N LEU A 238 4.04 -0.09 -12.34
CA LEU A 238 5.07 0.15 -11.32
C LEU A 238 6.27 -0.79 -11.47
N THR A 239 6.12 -1.86 -12.25
CA THR A 239 7.15 -2.90 -12.41
C THR A 239 7.82 -2.86 -13.78
N SER A 240 7.19 -2.24 -14.79
CA SER A 240 7.75 -2.12 -16.14
C SER A 240 7.30 -0.83 -16.83
N ASN A 241 8.18 -0.28 -17.65
CA ASN A 241 7.88 0.84 -18.54
C ASN A 241 7.18 0.41 -19.84
N SER A 242 7.20 -0.89 -20.14
CA SER A 242 6.58 -1.48 -21.33
C SER A 242 5.32 -2.26 -20.95
N LYS A 243 4.21 -1.95 -21.61
CA LYS A 243 2.94 -2.65 -21.40
C LYS A 243 3.00 -4.13 -21.86
N GLU A 244 3.91 -4.47 -22.77
CA GLU A 244 4.16 -5.81 -23.26
C GLU A 244 4.78 -6.72 -22.18
N GLU A 245 5.37 -6.12 -21.14
CA GLU A 245 5.96 -6.85 -20.01
C GLU A 245 5.00 -7.01 -18.82
N TYR A 246 3.78 -6.50 -18.92
CA TYR A 246 2.79 -6.71 -17.85
C TYR A 246 2.42 -8.19 -17.78
N LEU A 247 2.08 -8.63 -16.57
CA LEU A 247 1.64 -10.00 -16.34
C LEU A 247 0.30 -9.98 -15.61
N ILE A 248 -0.70 -10.58 -16.24
CA ILE A 248 -2.07 -10.66 -15.73
C ILE A 248 -2.41 -12.13 -15.51
N GLU A 249 -2.79 -12.49 -14.31
CA GLU A 249 -3.37 -13.79 -13.98
C GLU A 249 -4.86 -13.78 -14.34
N ILE A 250 -5.30 -14.76 -15.11
CA ILE A 250 -6.69 -14.97 -15.50
C ILE A 250 -7.20 -16.21 -14.78
N ILE A 251 -8.34 -16.08 -14.12
CA ILE A 251 -8.93 -17.09 -13.23
C ILE A 251 -10.37 -17.29 -13.66
N ILE A 252 -10.66 -18.35 -14.43
CA ILE A 252 -12.01 -18.64 -14.96
C ILE A 252 -12.70 -19.67 -14.07
N GLU A 253 -13.92 -19.37 -13.65
CA GLU A 253 -14.77 -20.28 -12.88
C GLU A 253 -15.07 -21.55 -13.71
N LEU A 254 -15.03 -22.72 -13.05
CA LEU A 254 -15.50 -23.99 -13.61
C LEU A 254 -16.78 -24.44 -12.92
N LYS A 255 -17.70 -25.07 -13.67
CA LYS A 255 -18.96 -25.64 -13.15
C LYS A 255 -18.79 -27.06 -12.70
#